data_6a9b3e1411b21f12e4edadce4119e655
#
_entry.id   6a9b3e1411b21f12e4edadce4119e655
#
_cell.length_a   1.000
_cell.length_b   1.000
_cell.length_c   1.000
_cell.angle_alpha   90.00
_cell.angle_beta   90.00
_cell.angle_gamma   90.00
#
_symmetry.space_group_name_H-M   'P 1'
#
loop_
_entity.id
_entity.type
_entity.pdbx_description
1 polymer ?
#
loop_
_entity_poly.entity_id
_entity_poly.type
_entity_poly.pdbx_seq_one_letter_code
_entity_poly.pdbx_strand_id
1 'polypeptide(L)'
;ASDVYKRQTPHIYAIGDVTNRVNLTPVAIREGAAFADTVFGGKPTAVDHTNVPTAVFSDPEIGAVGLTEAEARARLARTDIYRAMFRPLKATLSGRDTTVLLKLVVDGSNDRMVGCHIVGEGAAEMVQLAAIAVKMGATKADFDATLALHPTTAEELVTMRHRSASYAREAAE
;
A
#
# COMPACT_ATOMS: atom_id res chain seq x y z
N ALA A 1 -0.26 13.15 22.32
CA ALA A 1 0.36 11.84 22.53
C ALA A 1 -0.72 10.88 22.98
N SER A 2 -1.03 9.96 22.15
CA SER A 2 -2.18 9.08 22.37
C SER A 2 -1.90 8.10 23.51
N ASP A 3 -2.97 7.68 24.16
CA ASP A 3 -3.02 6.56 25.12
C ASP A 3 -2.60 5.21 24.50
N VAL A 4 -2.10 5.25 23.27
CA VAL A 4 -1.72 4.12 22.44
C VAL A 4 -0.62 3.27 23.06
N TYR A 5 0.28 3.89 23.82
CA TYR A 5 1.38 3.20 24.48
C TYR A 5 1.14 2.99 25.97
N LYS A 6 0.17 3.71 26.56
CA LYS A 6 -0.15 3.61 27.98
C LYS A 6 -1.06 2.43 28.25
N ARG A 7 -0.65 1.56 29.11
CA ARG A 7 -1.54 0.62 29.81
C ARG A 7 -2.26 1.35 30.95
N GLN A 8 -3.20 0.68 31.58
CA GLN A 8 -3.94 1.21 32.75
C GLN A 8 -3.04 1.62 33.91
N THR A 9 -1.82 1.11 33.95
CA THR A 9 -0.80 1.45 34.94
C THR A 9 0.10 2.56 34.38
N PRO A 10 0.28 3.70 35.09
CA PRO A 10 0.89 4.92 34.55
C PRO A 10 2.31 4.81 33.98
N HIS A 11 3.07 3.82 34.42
CA HIS A 11 4.48 3.61 34.02
C HIS A 11 4.69 2.37 33.15
N ILE A 12 3.62 1.75 32.66
CA ILE A 12 3.68 0.59 31.77
C ILE A 12 3.19 1.01 30.38
N TYR A 13 4.03 0.73 29.38
CA TYR A 13 3.76 1.05 27.98
C TYR A 13 3.80 -0.23 27.14
N ALA A 14 3.14 -0.21 25.98
CA ALA A 14 3.12 -1.31 25.02
C ALA A 14 3.31 -0.78 23.60
N ILE A 15 4.21 -1.41 22.85
CA ILE A 15 4.51 -1.10 21.44
C ILE A 15 4.64 -2.41 20.66
N GLY A 16 4.54 -2.33 19.35
CA GLY A 16 4.71 -3.47 18.45
C GLY A 16 3.57 -4.50 18.56
N ASP A 17 3.90 -5.75 18.25
CA ASP A 17 2.95 -6.84 18.05
C ASP A 17 2.04 -7.11 19.26
N VAL A 18 2.52 -6.88 20.47
CA VAL A 18 1.71 -7.01 21.68
C VAL A 18 0.48 -6.10 21.69
N THR A 19 0.48 -5.03 20.90
CA THR A 19 -0.67 -4.11 20.74
C THR A 19 -1.70 -4.62 19.73
N ASN A 20 -1.34 -5.62 18.93
CA ASN A 20 -2.16 -6.26 17.90
C ASN A 20 -2.84 -5.27 16.92
N ARG A 21 -2.10 -4.25 16.48
CA ARG A 21 -2.56 -3.27 15.48
C ARG A 21 -2.07 -3.60 14.09
N VAL A 22 -0.76 -3.53 13.88
CA VAL A 22 -0.08 -3.90 12.63
C VAL A 22 1.18 -4.66 13.04
N ASN A 23 1.14 -5.99 12.88
CA ASN A 23 2.16 -6.90 13.38
C ASN A 23 3.31 -7.02 12.37
N LEU A 24 4.09 -5.94 12.25
CA LEU A 24 5.24 -5.82 11.34
C LEU A 24 6.42 -5.18 12.06
N THR A 25 7.61 -5.77 11.89
CA THR A 25 8.85 -5.28 12.50
C THR A 25 9.11 -3.77 12.25
N PRO A 26 8.98 -3.23 11.03
CA PRO A 26 9.17 -1.79 10.79
C PRO A 26 8.19 -0.91 11.55
N VAL A 27 6.97 -1.37 11.78
CA VAL A 27 5.96 -0.66 12.58
C VAL A 27 6.37 -0.64 14.04
N ALA A 28 6.78 -1.80 14.59
CA ALA A 28 7.27 -1.89 15.96
C ALA A 28 8.48 -0.97 16.22
N ILE A 29 9.43 -0.93 15.28
CA ILE A 29 10.61 -0.02 15.35
C ILE A 29 10.16 1.45 15.35
N ARG A 30 9.20 1.81 14.47
CA ARG A 30 8.68 3.18 14.39
C ARG A 30 7.94 3.58 15.65
N GLU A 31 7.15 2.66 16.23
CA GLU A 31 6.47 2.87 17.50
C GLU A 31 7.46 3.02 18.65
N GLY A 32 8.55 2.22 18.69
CA GLY A 32 9.62 2.35 19.67
C GLY A 32 10.32 3.69 19.62
N ALA A 33 10.62 4.18 18.41
CA ALA A 33 11.20 5.52 18.23
C ALA A 33 10.24 6.62 18.70
N ALA A 34 8.95 6.54 18.35
CA ALA A 34 7.96 7.50 18.78
C ALA A 34 7.74 7.49 20.31
N PHE A 35 7.82 6.30 20.92
CA PHE A 35 7.79 6.15 22.38
C PHE A 35 8.99 6.85 23.03
N ALA A 36 10.20 6.62 22.53
CA ALA A 36 11.41 7.24 23.05
C ALA A 36 11.38 8.78 22.92
N ASP A 37 10.98 9.29 21.76
CA ASP A 37 10.79 10.71 21.50
C ASP A 37 9.80 11.33 22.49
N THR A 38 8.68 10.66 22.72
CA THR A 38 7.59 11.17 23.57
C THR A 38 7.95 11.14 25.05
N VAL A 39 8.47 10.00 25.55
CA VAL A 39 8.66 9.78 26.99
C VAL A 39 9.97 10.36 27.49
N PHE A 40 11.03 10.29 26.71
CA PHE A 40 12.38 10.69 27.11
C PHE A 40 12.89 11.92 26.34
N GLY A 41 12.43 12.10 25.10
CA GLY A 41 12.93 13.19 24.23
C GLY A 41 12.17 14.51 24.38
N GLY A 42 11.10 14.57 25.17
CA GLY A 42 10.27 15.77 25.30
C GLY A 42 9.55 16.18 24.00
N LYS A 43 9.50 15.28 23.01
CA LYS A 43 8.92 15.52 21.67
C LYS A 43 7.71 14.59 21.47
N PRO A 44 6.49 15.03 21.74
CA PRO A 44 5.29 14.22 21.51
C PRO A 44 5.20 13.77 20.05
N THR A 45 5.35 12.48 19.81
CA THR A 45 5.37 11.89 18.48
C THR A 45 4.29 10.81 18.38
N ALA A 46 3.46 10.85 17.33
CA ALA A 46 2.50 9.81 16.99
C ALA A 46 2.92 9.08 15.72
N VAL A 47 2.67 7.77 15.67
CA VAL A 47 2.90 6.97 14.47
C VAL A 47 1.66 6.97 13.59
N ASP A 48 1.83 7.31 12.33
CA ASP A 48 0.81 7.14 11.31
C ASP A 48 0.86 5.69 10.79
N HIS A 49 -0.21 4.94 11.05
CA HIS A 49 -0.38 3.56 10.62
C HIS A 49 -1.13 3.43 9.29
N THR A 50 -1.35 4.53 8.57
CA THR A 50 -1.96 4.49 7.23
C THR A 50 -0.93 4.13 6.16
N ASN A 51 -1.39 3.45 5.12
CA ASN A 51 -0.57 3.10 3.95
C ASN A 51 0.73 2.37 4.31
N VAL A 52 0.68 1.47 5.29
CA VAL A 52 1.81 0.60 5.62
C VAL A 52 1.93 -0.46 4.54
N PRO A 53 3.06 -0.53 3.81
CA PRO A 53 3.26 -1.59 2.82
C PRO A 53 3.43 -2.93 3.52
N THR A 54 2.84 -3.96 2.94
CA THR A 54 2.92 -5.34 3.42
C THR A 54 3.27 -6.28 2.28
N ALA A 55 3.96 -7.38 2.61
CA ALA A 55 4.23 -8.44 1.67
C ALA A 55 4.02 -9.81 2.30
N VAL A 56 3.57 -10.76 1.48
CA VAL A 56 3.55 -12.19 1.81
C VAL A 56 4.53 -12.88 0.86
N PHE A 57 5.54 -13.50 1.42
CA PHE A 57 6.62 -14.15 0.68
C PHE A 57 6.22 -15.60 0.30
N SER A 58 5.06 -15.72 -0.32
CA SER A 58 4.57 -16.94 -0.96
C SER A 58 5.13 -17.08 -2.37
N ASP A 59 4.79 -18.16 -3.06
CA ASP A 59 5.04 -18.34 -4.48
C ASP A 59 3.69 -18.50 -5.21
N PRO A 60 3.24 -17.49 -5.98
CA PRO A 60 3.85 -16.16 -6.20
C PRO A 60 3.77 -15.24 -4.97
N GLU A 61 4.69 -14.27 -4.87
CA GLU A 61 4.67 -13.22 -3.85
C GLU A 61 3.44 -12.33 -3.97
N ILE A 62 3.00 -11.78 -2.82
CA ILE A 62 1.93 -10.80 -2.76
C ILE A 62 2.43 -9.54 -2.07
N GLY A 63 2.28 -8.40 -2.71
CA GLY A 63 2.56 -7.09 -2.14
C GLY A 63 1.32 -6.21 -2.12
N ALA A 64 1.13 -5.43 -1.05
CA ALA A 64 -0.01 -4.54 -0.92
C ALA A 64 0.34 -3.26 -0.15
N VAL A 65 -0.23 -2.14 -0.55
CA VAL A 65 -0.22 -0.88 0.19
C VAL A 65 -1.53 -0.14 0.00
N GLY A 66 -2.00 0.52 1.04
CA GLY A 66 -3.22 1.34 1.01
C GLY A 66 -4.51 0.52 1.10
N LEU A 67 -5.60 1.08 0.58
CA LEU A 67 -6.92 0.48 0.66
C LEU A 67 -7.07 -0.69 -0.32
N THR A 68 -7.71 -1.74 0.14
CA THR A 68 -8.26 -2.76 -0.75
C THR A 68 -9.40 -2.17 -1.61
N GLU A 69 -9.73 -2.82 -2.71
CA GLU A 69 -10.90 -2.42 -3.53
C GLU A 69 -12.19 -2.39 -2.71
N ALA A 70 -12.40 -3.39 -1.84
CA ALA A 70 -13.59 -3.47 -1.00
C ALA A 70 -13.67 -2.30 0.00
N GLU A 71 -12.55 -1.97 0.65
CA GLU A 71 -12.48 -0.84 1.58
C GLU A 71 -12.67 0.51 0.86
N ALA A 72 -12.06 0.68 -0.31
CA ALA A 72 -12.21 1.89 -1.11
C ALA A 72 -13.68 2.09 -1.52
N ARG A 73 -14.34 1.04 -2.03
CA ARG A 73 -15.76 1.07 -2.39
C ARG A 73 -16.68 1.39 -1.21
N ALA A 74 -16.33 0.92 -0.02
CA ALA A 74 -17.10 1.23 1.19
C ALA A 74 -16.91 2.66 1.69
N ARG A 75 -15.75 3.26 1.44
CA ARG A 75 -15.36 4.56 2.05
C ARG A 75 -15.47 5.75 1.09
N LEU A 76 -15.20 5.54 -0.21
CA LEU A 76 -15.10 6.61 -1.19
C LEU A 76 -16.40 6.81 -1.94
N ALA A 77 -16.65 8.03 -2.41
CA ALA A 77 -17.82 8.33 -3.24
C ALA A 77 -17.73 7.64 -4.61
N ARG A 78 -16.52 7.54 -5.17
CA ARG A 78 -16.23 6.80 -6.39
C ARG A 78 -14.88 6.10 -6.28
N THR A 79 -14.83 4.83 -6.67
CA THR A 79 -13.61 4.03 -6.74
C THR A 79 -13.36 3.61 -8.17
N ASP A 80 -12.21 3.99 -8.71
CA ASP A 80 -11.75 3.59 -10.03
C ASP A 80 -10.65 2.54 -9.90
N ILE A 81 -10.73 1.47 -10.69
CA ILE A 81 -9.82 0.32 -10.67
C ILE A 81 -9.09 0.23 -11.99
N TYR A 82 -7.77 0.12 -11.90
CA TYR A 82 -6.90 -0.23 -13.02
C TYR A 82 -6.25 -1.57 -12.72
N ARG A 83 -6.24 -2.48 -13.68
CA ARG A 83 -5.72 -3.83 -13.50
C ARG A 83 -5.09 -4.34 -14.78
N ALA A 84 -3.89 -4.87 -14.63
CA ALA A 84 -3.19 -5.60 -15.68
C ALA A 84 -2.80 -6.99 -15.17
N MET A 85 -2.92 -7.99 -16.03
CA MET A 85 -2.44 -9.35 -15.80
C MET A 85 -1.74 -9.82 -17.07
N PHE A 86 -0.47 -10.17 -16.95
CA PHE A 86 0.37 -10.53 -18.11
C PHE A 86 1.48 -11.48 -17.70
N ARG A 87 2.10 -12.07 -18.71
CA ARG A 87 3.33 -12.87 -18.55
C ARG A 87 4.54 -11.93 -18.62
N PRO A 88 5.38 -11.84 -17.59
CA PRO A 88 6.60 -11.04 -17.63
C PRO A 88 7.53 -11.48 -18.78
N LEU A 89 8.26 -10.55 -19.38
CA LEU A 89 9.13 -10.83 -20.51
C LEU A 89 10.14 -11.93 -20.20
N LYS A 90 10.73 -11.94 -19.01
CA LYS A 90 11.67 -12.99 -18.59
C LYS A 90 11.03 -14.39 -18.52
N ALA A 91 9.74 -14.47 -18.17
CA ALA A 91 9.00 -15.73 -18.17
C ALA A 91 8.70 -16.19 -19.59
N THR A 92 8.41 -15.27 -20.50
CA THR A 92 8.23 -15.56 -21.92
C THR A 92 9.50 -16.14 -22.52
N LEU A 93 10.66 -15.50 -22.26
CA LEU A 93 11.95 -15.95 -22.78
C LEU A 93 12.38 -17.30 -22.20
N SER A 94 12.11 -17.54 -20.92
CA SER A 94 12.47 -18.79 -20.23
C SER A 94 11.46 -19.92 -20.42
N GLY A 95 10.32 -19.66 -21.07
CA GLY A 95 9.23 -20.63 -21.25
C GLY A 95 8.43 -20.95 -19.98
N ARG A 96 8.61 -20.20 -18.89
CA ARG A 96 7.85 -20.38 -17.64
C ARG A 96 6.41 -19.94 -17.81
N ASP A 97 5.46 -20.71 -17.29
CA ASP A 97 4.06 -20.35 -17.26
C ASP A 97 3.70 -19.59 -15.95
N THR A 98 4.27 -18.39 -15.82
CA THR A 98 4.01 -17.50 -14.70
C THR A 98 3.39 -16.20 -15.17
N THR A 99 2.44 -15.70 -14.40
CA THR A 99 1.77 -14.42 -14.66
C THR A 99 1.97 -13.48 -13.47
N VAL A 100 1.90 -12.18 -13.75
CA VAL A 100 1.87 -11.13 -12.72
C VAL A 100 0.57 -10.38 -12.84
N LEU A 101 -0.05 -10.07 -11.70
CA LEU A 101 -1.20 -9.20 -11.57
C LEU A 101 -0.77 -7.90 -10.88
N LEU A 102 -1.05 -6.77 -11.49
CA LEU A 102 -0.94 -5.45 -10.86
C LEU A 102 -2.33 -4.81 -10.82
N LYS A 103 -2.65 -4.19 -9.68
CA LYS A 103 -3.91 -3.48 -9.50
C LYS A 103 -3.67 -2.16 -8.77
N LEU A 104 -4.19 -1.08 -9.35
CA LEU A 104 -4.25 0.24 -8.73
C LEU A 104 -5.69 0.56 -8.34
N VAL A 105 -5.84 1.12 -7.14
CA VAL A 105 -7.11 1.60 -6.59
C VAL A 105 -7.02 3.11 -6.49
N VAL A 106 -7.94 3.82 -7.11
CA VAL A 106 -7.93 5.27 -7.25
C VAL A 106 -9.22 5.85 -6.68
N ASP A 107 -9.10 6.93 -5.92
CA ASP A 107 -10.26 7.76 -5.57
C ASP A 107 -10.70 8.53 -6.82
N GLY A 108 -11.78 8.09 -7.42
CA GLY A 108 -12.29 8.67 -8.65
C GLY A 108 -12.80 10.11 -8.51
N SER A 109 -12.89 10.66 -7.28
CA SER A 109 -13.31 12.04 -7.04
C SER A 109 -12.18 13.04 -7.20
N ASN A 110 -10.93 12.63 -6.94
CA ASN A 110 -9.77 13.51 -6.90
C ASN A 110 -8.52 12.90 -7.57
N ASP A 111 -8.67 11.77 -8.22
CA ASP A 111 -7.63 11.02 -8.93
C ASP A 111 -6.48 10.46 -8.05
N ARG A 112 -6.60 10.49 -6.72
CA ARG A 112 -5.53 10.04 -5.82
C ARG A 112 -5.40 8.53 -5.81
N MET A 113 -4.17 8.08 -5.86
CA MET A 113 -3.82 6.69 -5.63
C MET A 113 -4.03 6.34 -4.16
N VAL A 114 -4.96 5.44 -3.88
CA VAL A 114 -5.32 5.02 -2.52
C VAL A 114 -4.96 3.57 -2.21
N GLY A 115 -4.57 2.81 -3.21
CA GLY A 115 -4.10 1.43 -3.03
C GLY A 115 -3.33 0.91 -4.24
N CYS A 116 -2.34 0.04 -3.96
CA CYS A 116 -1.59 -0.71 -4.96
C CYS A 116 -1.41 -2.15 -4.48
N HIS A 117 -1.75 -3.12 -5.34
CA HIS A 117 -1.68 -4.54 -5.02
C HIS A 117 -1.02 -5.27 -6.17
N ILE A 118 -0.06 -6.13 -5.85
CA ILE A 118 0.75 -6.85 -6.82
C ILE A 118 0.82 -8.31 -6.41
N VAL A 119 0.62 -9.21 -7.37
CA VAL A 119 0.83 -10.65 -7.18
C VAL A 119 1.78 -11.13 -8.26
N GLY A 120 2.91 -11.68 -7.88
CA GLY A 120 3.95 -12.18 -8.79
C GLY A 120 5.34 -11.93 -8.27
N GLU A 121 6.32 -12.42 -9.00
CA GLU A 121 7.73 -12.28 -8.65
C GLU A 121 8.14 -10.81 -8.51
N GLY A 122 8.79 -10.47 -7.39
CA GLY A 122 9.23 -9.11 -7.07
C GLY A 122 8.12 -8.18 -6.56
N ALA A 123 6.95 -8.72 -6.19
CA ALA A 123 5.83 -7.92 -5.68
C ALA A 123 6.21 -7.12 -4.44
N ALA A 124 7.00 -7.68 -3.52
CA ALA A 124 7.47 -7.01 -2.32
C ALA A 124 8.29 -5.75 -2.63
N GLU A 125 9.25 -5.87 -3.55
CA GLU A 125 10.11 -4.76 -3.96
C GLU A 125 9.32 -3.66 -4.68
N MET A 126 8.44 -4.05 -5.60
CA MET A 126 7.61 -3.10 -6.33
C MET A 126 6.65 -2.35 -5.43
N VAL A 127 5.99 -3.03 -4.49
CA VAL A 127 5.04 -2.38 -3.57
C VAL A 127 5.73 -1.47 -2.58
N GLN A 128 6.96 -1.78 -2.14
CA GLN A 128 7.75 -0.89 -1.30
C GLN A 128 7.99 0.46 -1.98
N LEU A 129 8.32 0.46 -3.29
CA LEU A 129 8.52 1.69 -4.06
C LEU A 129 7.20 2.41 -4.33
N ALA A 130 6.14 1.68 -4.70
CA ALA A 130 4.81 2.25 -4.91
C ALA A 130 4.25 2.91 -3.64
N ALA A 131 4.59 2.38 -2.45
CA ALA A 131 4.16 2.94 -1.17
C ALA A 131 4.65 4.37 -0.95
N ILE A 132 5.80 4.75 -1.51
CA ILE A 132 6.32 6.12 -1.44
C ILE A 132 5.35 7.07 -2.16
N ALA A 133 4.96 6.73 -3.39
CA ALA A 133 4.03 7.52 -4.18
C ALA A 133 2.64 7.61 -3.52
N VAL A 134 2.11 6.48 -3.03
CA VAL A 134 0.84 6.45 -2.29
C VAL A 134 0.90 7.32 -1.03
N LYS A 135 1.99 7.25 -0.27
CA LYS A 135 2.20 8.08 0.93
C LYS A 135 2.30 9.56 0.62
N MET A 136 2.90 9.93 -0.50
CA MET A 136 2.98 11.31 -0.99
C MET A 136 1.63 11.82 -1.52
N GLY A 137 0.67 10.93 -1.72
CA GLY A 137 -0.64 11.26 -2.27
C GLY A 137 -0.62 11.50 -3.77
N ALA A 138 0.27 10.82 -4.48
CA ALA A 138 0.34 10.87 -5.94
C ALA A 138 -1.01 10.52 -6.57
N THR A 139 -1.28 11.11 -7.72
CA THR A 139 -2.48 10.88 -8.52
C THR A 139 -2.23 9.81 -9.59
N LYS A 140 -3.30 9.27 -10.17
CA LYS A 140 -3.18 8.40 -11.35
C LYS A 140 -2.54 9.13 -12.52
N ALA A 141 -2.84 10.44 -12.65
CA ALA A 141 -2.20 11.29 -13.65
C ALA A 141 -0.68 11.39 -13.45
N ASP A 142 -0.17 11.43 -12.21
CA ASP A 142 1.28 11.42 -11.95
C ASP A 142 1.92 10.09 -12.39
N PHE A 143 1.25 8.96 -12.15
CA PHE A 143 1.68 7.67 -12.64
C PHE A 143 1.70 7.66 -14.18
N ASP A 144 0.65 8.15 -14.83
CA ASP A 144 0.53 8.20 -16.29
C ASP A 144 1.55 9.14 -16.95
N ALA A 145 1.99 10.18 -16.24
CA ALA A 145 3.01 11.11 -16.72
C ALA A 145 4.44 10.58 -16.54
N THR A 146 4.62 9.56 -15.69
CA THR A 146 5.93 8.96 -15.46
C THR A 146 6.35 8.11 -16.66
N LEU A 147 7.60 8.29 -17.11
CA LEU A 147 8.15 7.48 -18.21
C LEU A 147 8.41 6.05 -17.73
N ALA A 148 7.96 5.10 -18.52
CA ALA A 148 8.17 3.68 -18.26
C ALA A 148 9.64 3.28 -18.45
N LEU A 149 10.16 2.41 -17.57
CA LEU A 149 11.44 1.77 -17.75
C LEU A 149 11.24 0.41 -18.42
N HIS A 150 11.46 0.34 -19.73
CA HIS A 150 11.29 -0.87 -20.51
C HIS A 150 12.62 -1.63 -20.69
N PRO A 151 12.66 -2.98 -20.58
CA PRO A 151 11.54 -3.84 -20.21
C PRO A 151 11.57 -4.19 -18.70
N THR A 152 10.54 -3.81 -17.98
CA THR A 152 10.37 -4.20 -16.57
C THR A 152 8.93 -4.60 -16.28
N THR A 153 8.71 -5.41 -15.23
CA THR A 153 7.35 -5.68 -14.75
C THR A 153 6.71 -4.43 -14.13
N ALA A 154 7.51 -3.60 -13.47
CA ALA A 154 7.05 -2.39 -12.78
C ALA A 154 6.54 -1.31 -13.74
N GLU A 155 6.95 -1.31 -15.02
CA GLU A 155 6.47 -0.32 -15.99
C GLU A 155 4.96 -0.34 -16.16
N GLU A 156 4.32 -1.49 -15.89
CA GLU A 156 2.87 -1.58 -15.98
C GLU A 156 2.14 -0.67 -14.99
N LEU A 157 2.76 -0.33 -13.86
CA LEU A 157 2.19 0.66 -12.94
C LEU A 157 1.93 2.02 -13.58
N VAL A 158 2.71 2.39 -14.60
CA VAL A 158 2.65 3.68 -15.31
C VAL A 158 2.08 3.55 -16.73
N THR A 159 1.82 2.33 -17.19
CA THR A 159 1.26 2.06 -18.54
C THR A 159 -0.20 1.63 -18.52
N MET A 160 -0.79 1.34 -17.36
CA MET A 160 -2.22 1.02 -17.21
C MET A 160 -3.11 2.25 -17.47
N ARG A 161 -3.33 2.61 -18.76
CA ARG A 161 -4.11 3.79 -19.18
C ARG A 161 -5.63 3.57 -19.10
N HIS A 162 -6.07 2.32 -19.24
CA HIS A 162 -7.49 2.01 -19.31
C HIS A 162 -8.03 1.54 -17.97
N ARG A 163 -9.07 2.25 -17.52
CA ARG A 163 -9.78 1.88 -16.30
C ARG A 163 -10.54 0.56 -16.52
N SER A 164 -10.30 -0.41 -15.64
CA SER A 164 -10.92 -1.74 -15.71
C SER A 164 -12.34 -1.74 -15.14
N ALA A 165 -12.59 -0.90 -14.11
CA ALA A 165 -13.91 -0.75 -13.49
C ALA A 165 -14.03 0.60 -12.77
N SER A 166 -15.28 1.05 -12.57
CA SER A 166 -15.60 2.23 -11.78
C SER A 166 -16.86 1.93 -10.96
N TYR A 167 -16.80 2.25 -9.68
CA TYR A 167 -17.89 2.01 -8.73
C TYR A 167 -18.25 3.32 -8.03
N ALA A 168 -19.47 3.77 -8.20
CA ALA A 168 -20.07 4.81 -7.35
C ALA A 168 -20.61 4.15 -6.07
N ARG A 169 -20.38 4.80 -4.92
CA ARG A 169 -21.03 4.37 -3.68
C ARG A 169 -22.50 4.78 -3.75
N GLU A 170 -23.41 3.82 -3.62
CA GLU A 170 -24.83 4.12 -3.49
C GLU A 170 -25.05 4.99 -2.25
N ALA A 171 -25.86 6.03 -2.39
CA ALA A 171 -26.31 6.80 -1.24
C ALA A 171 -27.09 5.85 -0.31
N ALA A 172 -26.73 5.81 0.96
CA ALA A 172 -27.57 5.12 1.94
C ALA A 172 -28.91 5.88 1.98
N GLU A 173 -30.01 5.20 1.67
CA GLU A 173 -31.37 5.71 1.83
C GLU A 173 -31.67 5.98 3.31
#